data_a78437cb90ea98728275bad236099638
#
_entry.id   a78437cb90ea98728275bad236099638
#
_cell.length_a   1.000
_cell.length_b   1.000
_cell.length_c   1.000
_cell.angle_alpha   90.00
_cell.angle_beta   90.00
_cell.angle_gamma   90.00
#
_symmetry.space_group_name_H-M   'P 1'
#
loop_
_entity.id
_entity.type
_entity.pdbx_description
1 polymer ?
#
loop_
_entity_poly.entity_id
_entity_poly.type
_entity_poly.pdbx_seq_one_letter_code
_entity_poly.pdbx_strand_id
1 'polypeptide(L)'
;MFDRIALISIPVKDQKAAKKFYTEKLGCTLIEEMPFGTPDTLWIRLALPRADTELVLVTWFPQMKPGSVQGVVLTTKNLADTHAKLKARKLDISDIKKQPWGLEATFRDPDGNGWVLQQSK
;
A
#
# COMPACT_ATOMS: atom_id res chain seq x y z
N MET A 1 17.52 21.21 -4.73
CA MET A 1 16.08 21.16 -4.37
C MET A 1 15.74 19.75 -3.94
N PHE A 2 14.53 19.31 -4.09
CA PHE A 2 14.11 17.96 -3.64
C PHE A 2 14.46 16.89 -4.67
N ASP A 3 14.65 15.66 -4.22
CA ASP A 3 14.98 14.54 -5.12
C ASP A 3 13.75 13.69 -5.43
N ARG A 4 12.98 13.34 -4.39
CA ARG A 4 11.85 12.43 -4.53
C ARG A 4 10.99 12.42 -3.26
N ILE A 5 9.83 11.81 -3.34
CA ILE A 5 9.07 11.46 -2.15
C ILE A 5 9.69 10.17 -1.62
N ALA A 6 10.35 10.25 -0.47
CA ALA A 6 11.05 9.09 0.10
C ALA A 6 10.09 8.11 0.74
N LEU A 7 9.15 8.62 1.55
CA LEU A 7 8.23 7.82 2.36
C LEU A 7 6.82 8.38 2.28
N ILE A 8 5.83 7.48 2.26
CA ILE A 8 4.41 7.82 2.42
C ILE A 8 3.91 7.12 3.66
N SER A 9 3.28 7.88 4.56
CA SER A 9 2.69 7.33 5.78
C SER A 9 1.32 6.73 5.50
N ILE A 10 1.12 5.49 5.90
CA ILE A 10 -0.17 4.80 5.79
C ILE A 10 -0.68 4.57 7.21
N PRO A 11 -1.77 5.24 7.61
CA PRO A 11 -2.29 5.11 8.98
C PRO A 11 -3.04 3.79 9.15
N VAL A 12 -2.63 3.05 10.18
CA VAL A 12 -3.17 1.72 10.46
C VAL A 12 -3.47 1.61 11.97
N LYS A 13 -4.37 0.70 12.31
CA LYS A 13 -4.72 0.45 13.70
C LYS A 13 -3.76 -0.57 14.32
N ASP A 14 -3.52 -1.66 13.62
CA ASP A 14 -2.66 -2.76 14.06
C ASP A 14 -1.49 -2.88 13.09
N GLN A 15 -0.30 -2.43 13.51
CA GLN A 15 0.87 -2.40 12.63
C GLN A 15 1.34 -3.78 12.20
N LYS A 16 1.22 -4.79 13.06
CA LYS A 16 1.65 -6.16 12.71
C LYS A 16 0.69 -6.80 11.70
N ALA A 17 -0.61 -6.60 11.89
CA ALA A 17 -1.60 -7.08 10.92
C ALA A 17 -1.44 -6.37 9.58
N ALA A 18 -1.19 -5.07 9.59
CA ALA A 18 -0.94 -4.31 8.37
C ALA A 18 0.33 -4.77 7.67
N LYS A 19 1.42 -4.99 8.41
CA LYS A 19 2.66 -5.52 7.84
C LYS A 19 2.40 -6.84 7.12
N LYS A 20 1.65 -7.74 7.74
CA LYS A 20 1.32 -9.04 7.14
C LYS A 20 0.58 -8.85 5.82
N PHE A 21 -0.40 -7.96 5.79
CA PHE A 21 -1.16 -7.67 4.57
C PHE A 21 -0.25 -7.15 3.44
N TYR A 22 0.55 -6.13 3.73
CA TYR A 22 1.38 -5.50 2.71
C TYR A 22 2.49 -6.42 2.20
N THR A 23 3.06 -7.26 3.07
CA THR A 23 4.11 -8.19 2.64
C THR A 23 3.53 -9.42 1.94
N GLU A 24 2.50 -10.03 2.48
CA GLU A 24 1.97 -11.29 1.94
C GLU A 24 1.06 -11.10 0.72
N LYS A 25 0.21 -10.07 0.74
CA LYS A 25 -0.73 -9.85 -0.36
C LYS A 25 -0.22 -8.92 -1.43
N LEU A 26 0.44 -7.83 -1.06
CA LEU A 26 0.97 -6.87 -2.05
C LEU A 26 2.40 -7.16 -2.47
N GLY A 27 3.11 -8.02 -1.75
CA GLY A 27 4.48 -8.35 -2.10
C GLY A 27 5.50 -7.30 -1.71
N CYS A 28 5.17 -6.42 -0.76
CA CYS A 28 6.13 -5.45 -0.25
C CYS A 28 7.25 -6.16 0.51
N THR A 29 8.44 -5.56 0.50
CA THR A 29 9.59 -6.07 1.24
C THR A 29 9.76 -5.28 2.53
N LEU A 30 9.89 -5.98 3.66
CA LEU A 30 10.19 -5.33 4.94
C LEU A 30 11.63 -4.83 4.93
N ILE A 31 11.81 -3.51 5.10
CA ILE A 31 13.13 -2.87 5.11
C ILE A 31 13.61 -2.64 6.53
N GLU A 32 12.72 -2.11 7.40
CA GLU A 32 13.04 -1.86 8.80
C GLU A 32 11.85 -2.16 9.68
N GLU A 33 12.15 -2.68 10.87
CA GLU A 33 11.15 -2.82 11.93
C GLU A 33 11.88 -2.64 13.27
N MET A 34 11.49 -1.61 14.03
CA MET A 34 12.12 -1.31 15.30
C MET A 34 11.14 -0.54 16.19
N PRO A 35 11.35 -0.55 17.52
CA PRO A 35 10.56 0.30 18.40
C PRO A 35 10.73 1.77 18.04
N PHE A 36 9.62 2.54 18.14
CA PHE A 36 9.61 3.95 17.78
C PHE A 36 8.88 4.75 18.85
N GLY A 37 9.63 5.42 19.69
CA GLY A 37 9.09 6.22 20.79
C GLY A 37 8.75 5.37 22.02
N THR A 38 7.81 4.44 21.88
CA THR A 38 7.40 3.52 22.95
C THR A 38 7.67 2.08 22.53
N PRO A 39 7.76 1.13 23.48
CA PRO A 39 7.97 -0.27 23.14
C PRO A 39 6.85 -0.88 22.29
N ASP A 40 5.63 -0.34 22.39
CA ASP A 40 4.46 -0.87 21.70
C ASP A 40 4.25 -0.25 20.33
N THR A 41 4.95 0.85 20.02
CA THR A 41 4.86 1.52 18.72
C THR A 41 6.06 1.12 17.88
N LEU A 42 5.81 0.73 16.64
CA LEU A 42 6.85 0.26 15.75
C LEU A 42 7.06 1.23 14.58
N TRP A 43 8.32 1.36 14.18
CA TRP A 43 8.69 1.92 12.90
C TRP A 43 8.77 0.76 11.92
N ILE A 44 7.81 0.68 11.02
CA ILE A 44 7.77 -0.37 9.99
C ILE A 44 7.85 0.28 8.63
N ARG A 45 8.97 0.07 7.95
CA ARG A 45 9.21 0.61 6.60
C ARG A 45 9.22 -0.51 5.59
N LEU A 46 8.42 -0.34 4.54
CA LEU A 46 8.19 -1.34 3.50
C LEU A 46 8.55 -0.78 2.13
N ALA A 47 9.21 -1.58 1.31
CA ALA A 47 9.52 -1.21 -0.07
C ALA A 47 8.52 -1.85 -1.02
N LEU A 48 8.06 -1.06 -2.00
CA LEU A 48 7.31 -1.56 -3.15
C LEU A 48 8.32 -2.02 -4.20
N PRO A 49 8.04 -3.11 -4.93
CA PRO A 49 8.94 -3.52 -6.01
C PRO A 49 9.14 -2.41 -7.04
N ARG A 50 10.40 -2.10 -7.35
CA ARG A 50 10.79 -1.13 -8.38
C ARG A 50 10.35 0.31 -8.11
N ALA A 51 10.00 0.67 -6.88
CA ALA A 51 9.60 2.04 -6.54
C ALA A 51 10.68 2.71 -5.71
N ASP A 52 10.91 4.00 -5.97
CA ASP A 52 11.79 4.81 -5.13
C ASP A 52 11.12 5.26 -3.85
N THR A 53 9.80 5.36 -3.85
CA THR A 53 9.00 5.75 -2.69
C THR A 53 8.63 4.51 -1.89
N GLU A 54 8.86 4.58 -0.58
CA GLU A 54 8.53 3.48 0.33
C GLU A 54 7.36 3.84 1.23
N LEU A 55 6.84 2.86 1.95
CA LEU A 55 5.69 3.03 2.84
C LEU A 55 6.14 2.91 4.28
N VAL A 56 5.54 3.70 5.17
CA VAL A 56 5.67 3.54 6.62
C VAL A 56 4.27 3.35 7.20
N LEU A 57 4.10 2.29 7.97
CA LEU A 57 2.82 2.01 8.64
C LEU A 57 2.80 2.78 9.95
N VAL A 58 1.92 3.79 10.06
CA VAL A 58 1.95 4.74 11.17
C VAL A 58 0.73 4.64 12.07
N THR A 59 0.95 4.91 13.36
CA THR A 59 -0.13 5.00 14.36
C THR A 59 -0.06 6.31 15.16
N TRP A 60 0.92 7.15 14.91
CA TRP A 60 1.26 8.28 15.81
C TRP A 60 0.85 9.65 15.32
N PHE A 61 0.21 9.80 14.16
CA PHE A 61 -0.29 11.08 13.69
C PHE A 61 -1.78 11.24 14.07
N PRO A 62 -2.12 12.12 15.03
CA PRO A 62 -3.52 12.22 15.49
C PRO A 62 -4.53 12.57 14.39
N GLN A 63 -4.11 13.33 13.38
CA GLN A 63 -5.00 13.72 12.28
C GLN A 63 -5.17 12.64 11.22
N MET A 64 -4.35 11.59 11.26
CA MET A 64 -4.42 10.49 10.31
C MET A 64 -5.12 9.29 10.94
N LYS A 65 -6.43 9.22 10.79
CA LYS A 65 -7.19 8.08 11.29
C LYS A 65 -6.87 6.83 10.46
N PRO A 66 -6.81 5.64 11.07
CA PRO A 66 -6.68 4.40 10.31
C PRO A 66 -7.72 4.32 9.20
N GLY A 67 -7.28 4.00 7.99
CA GLY A 67 -8.17 3.91 6.83
C GLY A 67 -8.47 5.23 6.13
N SER A 68 -7.88 6.35 6.57
CA SER A 68 -8.20 7.66 6.01
C SER A 68 -7.51 7.98 4.69
N VAL A 69 -6.49 7.22 4.29
CA VAL A 69 -5.80 7.45 3.02
C VAL A 69 -6.61 6.83 1.88
N GLN A 70 -6.83 7.60 0.82
CA GLN A 70 -7.60 7.15 -0.33
C GLN A 70 -6.89 7.58 -1.62
N GLY A 71 -7.06 6.77 -2.68
CA GLY A 71 -6.64 7.17 -4.01
C GLY A 71 -5.13 7.11 -4.27
N VAL A 72 -4.39 6.31 -3.51
CA VAL A 72 -2.98 6.08 -3.84
C VAL A 72 -2.93 5.16 -5.06
N VAL A 73 -2.22 5.58 -6.09
CA VAL A 73 -2.20 4.86 -7.37
C VAL A 73 -0.90 4.09 -7.52
N LEU A 74 -1.04 2.79 -7.77
CA LEU A 74 0.05 1.92 -8.17
C LEU A 74 -0.09 1.65 -9.66
N THR A 75 1.01 1.66 -10.39
CA THR A 75 0.98 1.38 -11.83
C THR A 75 1.53 0.00 -12.12
N THR A 76 1.01 -0.62 -13.16
CA THR A 76 1.50 -1.89 -13.68
C THR A 76 1.46 -1.87 -15.21
N LYS A 77 2.38 -2.58 -15.84
CA LYS A 77 2.40 -2.67 -17.29
C LYS A 77 1.35 -3.63 -17.84
N ASN A 78 0.92 -4.59 -17.03
CA ASN A 78 -0.08 -5.59 -17.42
C ASN A 78 -1.03 -5.81 -16.25
N LEU A 79 -2.15 -5.08 -16.27
CA LEU A 79 -3.12 -5.13 -15.17
C LEU A 79 -3.78 -6.50 -15.05
N ALA A 80 -4.10 -7.14 -16.18
CA ALA A 80 -4.73 -8.46 -16.16
C ALA A 80 -3.86 -9.48 -15.42
N ASP A 81 -2.57 -9.45 -15.68
CA ASP A 81 -1.59 -10.35 -15.06
C ASP A 81 -1.45 -10.06 -13.56
N THR A 82 -1.25 -8.80 -13.22
CA THR A 82 -1.11 -8.37 -11.82
C THR A 82 -2.38 -8.66 -11.03
N HIS A 83 -3.54 -8.39 -11.62
CA HIS A 83 -4.85 -8.66 -11.01
C HIS A 83 -5.00 -10.15 -10.67
N ALA A 84 -4.65 -11.02 -11.62
CA ALA A 84 -4.73 -12.46 -11.41
C ALA A 84 -3.80 -12.92 -10.26
N LYS A 85 -2.59 -12.37 -10.21
CA LYS A 85 -1.64 -12.69 -9.13
C LYS A 85 -2.15 -12.26 -7.76
N LEU A 86 -2.74 -11.05 -7.68
CA LEU A 86 -3.29 -10.55 -6.42
C LEU A 86 -4.50 -11.37 -5.98
N LYS A 87 -5.37 -11.75 -6.89
CA LYS A 87 -6.49 -12.64 -6.57
C LYS A 87 -6.01 -14.00 -6.07
N ALA A 88 -4.95 -14.53 -6.64
CA ALA A 88 -4.37 -15.80 -6.19
C ALA A 88 -3.85 -15.70 -4.75
N ARG A 89 -3.46 -14.50 -4.30
CA ARG A 89 -3.03 -14.24 -2.92
C ARG A 89 -4.20 -13.93 -2.00
N LYS A 90 -5.43 -14.09 -2.46
CA LYS A 90 -6.66 -13.82 -1.69
C LYS A 90 -6.88 -12.35 -1.37
N LEU A 91 -6.35 -11.45 -2.19
CA LEU A 91 -6.68 -10.04 -2.08
C LEU A 91 -8.09 -9.80 -2.62
N ASP A 92 -8.91 -9.06 -1.86
CA ASP A 92 -10.23 -8.63 -2.30
C ASP A 92 -10.07 -7.40 -3.19
N ILE A 93 -9.93 -7.63 -4.49
CA ILE A 93 -9.72 -6.60 -5.48
C ILE A 93 -10.93 -6.53 -6.42
N SER A 94 -11.31 -5.32 -6.82
CA SER A 94 -12.43 -5.13 -7.75
C SER A 94 -12.14 -5.73 -9.12
N ASP A 95 -13.18 -5.88 -9.93
CA ASP A 95 -13.01 -6.22 -11.34
C ASP A 95 -12.28 -5.08 -12.06
N ILE A 96 -11.61 -5.44 -13.14
CA ILE A 96 -10.91 -4.47 -13.98
C ILE A 96 -11.95 -3.65 -14.72
N LYS A 97 -11.84 -2.31 -14.65
CA LYS A 97 -12.71 -1.37 -15.35
C LYS A 97 -11.92 -0.59 -16.38
N LYS A 98 -12.55 -0.37 -17.53
CA LYS A 98 -12.00 0.47 -18.58
C LYS A 98 -12.37 1.92 -18.31
N GLN A 99 -11.39 2.80 -18.29
CA GLN A 99 -11.55 4.23 -18.08
C GLN A 99 -10.95 4.99 -19.26
N PRO A 100 -11.30 6.28 -19.45
CA PRO A 100 -10.69 7.07 -20.53
C PRO A 100 -9.16 7.10 -20.49
N TRP A 101 -8.59 7.00 -19.29
CA TRP A 101 -7.12 7.07 -19.08
C TRP A 101 -6.44 5.70 -19.07
N GLY A 102 -7.18 4.60 -19.18
CA GLY A 102 -6.62 3.26 -19.18
C GLY A 102 -7.49 2.27 -18.41
N LEU A 103 -6.86 1.23 -17.86
CA LEU A 103 -7.54 0.20 -17.10
C LEU A 103 -7.24 0.40 -15.62
N GLU A 104 -8.22 0.10 -14.74
CA GLU A 104 -7.99 0.19 -13.31
C GLU A 104 -8.78 -0.86 -12.53
N ALA A 105 -8.28 -1.17 -11.34
CA ALA A 105 -8.97 -1.94 -10.32
C ALA A 105 -8.64 -1.31 -8.97
N THR A 106 -9.49 -1.53 -7.96
CA THR A 106 -9.32 -0.93 -6.64
C THR A 106 -9.31 -1.99 -5.57
N PHE A 107 -8.62 -1.70 -4.48
CA PHE A 107 -8.64 -2.54 -3.29
C PHE A 107 -8.41 -1.70 -2.05
N ARG A 108 -8.65 -2.28 -0.88
CA ARG A 108 -8.43 -1.63 0.40
C ARG A 108 -7.54 -2.51 1.27
N ASP A 109 -6.76 -1.85 2.15
CA ASP A 109 -6.06 -2.59 3.18
C ASP A 109 -7.02 -2.94 4.34
N PRO A 110 -6.57 -3.67 5.37
CA PRO A 110 -7.47 -4.08 6.46
C PRO A 110 -8.12 -2.91 7.22
N ASP A 111 -7.50 -1.73 7.20
CA ASP A 111 -8.04 -0.55 7.86
C ASP A 111 -8.98 0.26 6.95
N GLY A 112 -9.03 -0.04 5.67
CA GLY A 112 -9.84 0.69 4.71
C GLY A 112 -9.08 1.73 3.91
N ASN A 113 -7.75 1.81 4.03
CA ASN A 113 -6.97 2.69 3.15
C ASN A 113 -7.14 2.22 1.72
N GLY A 114 -7.47 3.14 0.82
CA GLY A 114 -7.86 2.82 -0.54
C GLY A 114 -6.76 2.98 -1.56
N TRP A 115 -6.59 1.95 -2.38
CA TRP A 115 -5.57 1.87 -3.41
C TRP A 115 -6.19 1.69 -4.78
N VAL A 116 -5.56 2.27 -5.79
CA VAL A 116 -5.93 2.11 -7.20
C VAL A 116 -4.76 1.44 -7.91
N LEU A 117 -5.05 0.37 -8.62
CA LEU A 117 -4.07 -0.29 -9.48
C LEU A 117 -4.42 0.07 -10.92
N GLN A 118 -3.47 0.63 -11.64
CA GLN A 118 -3.73 1.26 -12.94
C GLN A 118 -2.74 0.79 -14.00
N GLN A 119 -3.28 0.60 -15.21
CA GLN A 119 -2.48 0.41 -16.41
C GLN A 119 -2.82 1.53 -17.37
N SER A 120 -1.85 2.35 -17.75
CA SER A 120 -2.02 3.42 -18.71
C SER A 120 -2.30 2.89 -20.11
N LYS A 121 -2.97 3.69 -20.89
CA LYS A 121 -3.20 3.35 -22.30
C LYS A 121 -1.92 3.03 -23.03
#